data_53a37b5e65e3b6f86dd791fda6385e58
#
_entry.id   53a37b5e65e3b6f86dd791fda6385e58
#
_cell.length_a   1.000
_cell.length_b   1.000
_cell.length_c   1.000
_cell.angle_alpha   90.00
_cell.angle_beta   90.00
_cell.angle_gamma   90.00
#
_symmetry.space_group_name_H-M   'P 1'
#
loop_
_entity.id
_entity.type
_entity.pdbx_description
1 polymer ?
#
loop_
_entity_poly.entity_id
_entity_poly.type
_entity_poly.pdbx_seq_one_letter_code
_entity_poly.pdbx_strand_id
1 'polypeptide(L)'
;RLAETTAASDLSTKKGYPGFGDVKDVSASLERADRGGCLQPKELLEIGGVLRCARTVKSYVAEDEKPTVLNPLFGALTPNKYLEDRIFGAILSEEEIADTASPALADIRRHMRIQSGKIRDSLQKVISSPAYSKFLREPIITIRQGRYVVPVKSECKNDVPGLVHDVSATG
;
A
#
# COMPACT_ATOMS: atom_id res chain seq x y z
N ARG A 1 21.89 6.46 -35.75
CA ARG A 1 22.37 5.56 -34.68
C ARG A 1 23.75 5.93 -34.17
N LEU A 2 24.83 6.01 -35.02
CA LEU A 2 26.16 6.36 -34.52
C LEU A 2 26.19 7.78 -33.89
N ALA A 3 25.56 8.78 -34.51
CA ALA A 3 25.45 10.12 -33.97
C ALA A 3 24.65 10.16 -32.63
N GLU A 4 23.61 9.36 -32.52
CA GLU A 4 22.83 9.23 -31.28
C GLU A 4 23.66 8.60 -30.15
N THR A 5 24.43 7.54 -30.46
CA THR A 5 25.33 6.90 -29.51
C THR A 5 26.41 7.85 -29.02
N THR A 6 27.04 8.61 -29.94
CA THR A 6 28.05 9.63 -29.60
C THR A 6 27.44 10.70 -28.71
N ALA A 7 26.27 11.26 -29.09
CA ALA A 7 25.59 12.28 -28.30
C ALA A 7 25.19 11.77 -26.92
N ALA A 8 24.74 10.50 -26.78
CA ALA A 8 24.40 9.88 -25.50
C ALA A 8 25.66 9.70 -24.62
N SER A 9 26.78 9.28 -25.21
CA SER A 9 28.06 9.14 -24.51
C SER A 9 28.58 10.50 -24.00
N ASP A 10 28.52 11.52 -24.83
CA ASP A 10 28.93 12.88 -24.46
C ASP A 10 28.07 13.44 -23.34
N LEU A 11 26.76 13.23 -23.42
CA LEU A 11 25.80 13.65 -22.40
C LEU A 11 26.07 12.95 -21.08
N SER A 12 26.25 11.63 -21.11
CA SER A 12 26.57 10.84 -19.91
C SER A 12 27.91 11.22 -19.29
N THR A 13 28.88 11.59 -20.08
CA THR A 13 30.19 12.07 -19.61
C THR A 13 30.06 13.41 -18.89
N LYS A 14 29.18 14.30 -19.40
CA LYS A 14 28.98 15.65 -18.83
C LYS A 14 28.13 15.65 -17.57
N LYS A 15 27.02 14.90 -17.56
CA LYS A 15 25.97 14.97 -16.52
C LYS A 15 25.89 13.72 -15.66
N GLY A 16 26.70 12.71 -15.91
CA GLY A 16 26.55 11.38 -15.30
C GLY A 16 25.48 10.57 -16.03
N TYR A 17 25.25 9.35 -15.56
CA TYR A 17 24.29 8.45 -16.19
C TYR A 17 22.86 8.82 -15.75
N PRO A 18 21.90 8.96 -16.67
CA PRO A 18 20.51 9.16 -16.29
C PRO A 18 20.00 7.88 -15.61
N GLY A 19 19.41 8.02 -14.43
CA GLY A 19 18.84 6.89 -13.71
C GLY A 19 17.53 6.45 -14.36
N PHE A 20 17.58 5.42 -15.21
CA PHE A 20 16.36 4.84 -15.79
C PHE A 20 15.53 4.04 -14.78
N GLY A 21 16.12 3.69 -13.63
CA GLY A 21 15.47 2.86 -12.63
C GLY A 21 15.16 1.44 -13.14
N ASP A 22 14.32 0.73 -12.40
CA ASP A 22 13.81 -0.58 -12.80
C ASP A 22 12.47 -0.42 -13.55
N VAL A 23 12.53 0.09 -14.77
CA VAL A 23 11.36 0.30 -15.63
C VAL A 23 10.87 -1.04 -16.15
N LYS A 24 9.61 -1.36 -15.86
CA LYS A 24 8.94 -2.57 -16.36
C LYS A 24 8.11 -2.28 -17.61
N ASP A 25 7.88 -3.30 -18.42
CA ASP A 25 6.88 -3.21 -19.48
C ASP A 25 5.48 -3.28 -18.88
N VAL A 26 4.75 -2.18 -19.01
CA VAL A 26 3.39 -2.02 -18.48
C VAL A 26 2.30 -2.10 -19.55
N SER A 27 2.66 -2.45 -20.79
CA SER A 27 1.75 -2.44 -21.94
C SER A 27 0.50 -3.30 -21.70
N ALA A 28 0.67 -4.52 -21.20
CA ALA A 28 -0.45 -5.42 -20.91
C ALA A 28 -1.40 -4.86 -19.82
N SER A 29 -0.86 -4.18 -18.81
CA SER A 29 -1.65 -3.53 -17.77
C SER A 29 -2.44 -2.36 -18.32
N LEU A 30 -1.84 -1.55 -19.19
CA LEU A 30 -2.52 -0.43 -19.85
C LEU A 30 -3.64 -0.92 -20.77
N GLU A 31 -3.39 -1.94 -21.58
CA GLU A 31 -4.43 -2.54 -22.44
C GLU A 31 -5.61 -3.09 -21.63
N ARG A 32 -5.33 -3.71 -20.48
CA ARG A 32 -6.39 -4.20 -19.61
C ARG A 32 -7.19 -3.05 -18.99
N ALA A 33 -6.54 -1.99 -18.57
CA ALA A 33 -7.20 -0.79 -18.05
C ALA A 33 -8.07 -0.11 -19.12
N ASP A 34 -7.58 -0.01 -20.36
CA ASP A 34 -8.31 0.56 -21.51
C ASP A 34 -9.61 -0.22 -21.80
N ARG A 35 -9.59 -1.51 -21.58
CA ARG A 35 -10.79 -2.38 -21.67
C ARG A 35 -11.68 -2.36 -20.42
N GLY A 36 -11.42 -1.47 -19.46
CA GLY A 36 -12.19 -1.34 -18.22
C GLY A 36 -11.85 -2.36 -17.14
N GLY A 37 -10.73 -3.07 -17.26
CA GLY A 37 -10.23 -3.99 -16.23
C GLY A 37 -9.60 -3.27 -15.06
N CYS A 38 -9.66 -3.88 -13.86
CA CYS A 38 -8.99 -3.38 -12.66
C CYS A 38 -7.50 -3.75 -12.66
N LEU A 39 -6.66 -2.82 -12.19
CA LEU A 39 -5.23 -3.04 -11.99
C LEU A 39 -4.96 -3.36 -10.53
N GLN A 40 -4.00 -4.24 -10.29
CA GLN A 40 -3.49 -4.53 -8.95
C GLN A 40 -2.55 -3.41 -8.45
N PRO A 41 -2.37 -3.25 -7.13
CA PRO A 41 -1.46 -2.24 -6.58
C PRO A 41 -0.05 -2.31 -7.17
N LYS A 42 0.48 -3.50 -7.36
CA LYS A 42 1.78 -3.72 -8.02
C LYS A 42 1.85 -3.10 -9.41
N GLU A 43 0.86 -3.36 -10.25
CA GLU A 43 0.81 -2.84 -11.62
C GLU A 43 0.71 -1.31 -11.65
N LEU A 44 -0.04 -0.73 -10.70
CA LEU A 44 -0.11 0.72 -10.55
C LEU A 44 1.24 1.31 -10.13
N LEU A 45 1.97 0.66 -9.21
CA LEU A 45 3.32 1.08 -8.82
C LEU A 45 4.31 1.00 -10.00
N GLU A 46 4.23 -0.04 -10.82
CA GLU A 46 5.05 -0.19 -12.04
C GLU A 46 4.75 0.94 -13.03
N ILE A 47 3.47 1.26 -13.28
CA ILE A 47 3.06 2.40 -14.11
C ILE A 47 3.58 3.72 -13.51
N GLY A 48 3.44 3.92 -12.20
CA GLY A 48 4.01 5.07 -11.49
C GLY A 48 5.52 5.18 -11.67
N GLY A 49 6.23 4.05 -11.65
CA GLY A 49 7.66 3.96 -11.93
C GLY A 49 8.03 4.43 -13.33
N VAL A 50 7.27 4.01 -14.34
CA VAL A 50 7.45 4.46 -15.74
C VAL A 50 7.23 5.97 -15.86
N LEU A 51 6.17 6.51 -15.25
CA LEU A 51 5.87 7.95 -15.26
C LEU A 51 6.98 8.76 -14.57
N ARG A 52 7.48 8.29 -13.44
CA ARG A 52 8.61 8.89 -12.71
C ARG A 52 9.88 8.87 -13.54
N CYS A 53 10.20 7.75 -14.17
CA CYS A 53 11.35 7.61 -15.06
C CYS A 53 11.25 8.59 -16.23
N ALA A 54 10.11 8.63 -16.93
CA ALA A 54 9.88 9.54 -18.04
C ALA A 54 10.09 11.00 -17.62
N ARG A 55 9.60 11.41 -16.46
CA ARG A 55 9.79 12.74 -15.91
C ARG A 55 11.26 13.04 -15.60
N THR A 56 11.95 12.11 -14.95
CA THR A 56 13.36 12.25 -14.57
C THR A 56 14.25 12.36 -15.80
N VAL A 57 14.04 11.49 -16.79
CA VAL A 57 14.80 11.49 -18.04
C VAL A 57 14.54 12.76 -18.85
N LYS A 58 13.30 13.22 -18.89
CA LYS A 58 12.96 14.49 -19.57
C LYS A 58 13.63 15.69 -18.89
N SER A 59 13.64 15.73 -17.55
CA SER A 59 14.31 16.80 -16.79
C SER A 59 15.82 16.79 -17.00
N TYR A 60 16.42 15.59 -17.07
CA TYR A 60 17.87 15.43 -17.29
C TYR A 60 18.38 16.12 -18.54
N VAL A 61 17.56 16.22 -19.59
CA VAL A 61 17.91 16.85 -20.87
C VAL A 61 17.43 18.29 -20.97
N ALA A 62 16.40 18.69 -20.23
CA ALA A 62 15.82 20.03 -20.32
C ALA A 62 16.79 21.17 -19.95
N GLU A 63 17.89 20.87 -19.26
CA GLU A 63 18.91 21.83 -18.83
C GLU A 63 20.02 22.07 -19.88
N ASP A 64 19.99 21.37 -21.02
CA ASP A 64 21.01 21.56 -22.06
C ASP A 64 20.58 22.64 -23.06
N GLU A 65 21.37 23.67 -23.13
CA GLU A 65 21.15 24.84 -24.02
C GLU A 65 21.31 24.51 -25.51
N LYS A 66 21.99 23.42 -25.88
CA LYS A 66 22.24 23.05 -27.28
C LYS A 66 21.42 21.82 -27.68
N PRO A 67 20.57 21.94 -28.70
CA PRO A 67 19.82 20.80 -29.19
C PRO A 67 20.76 19.73 -29.77
N THR A 68 20.50 18.48 -29.39
CA THR A 68 21.22 17.31 -29.86
C THR A 68 20.29 16.41 -30.70
N VAL A 69 20.89 15.44 -31.40
CA VAL A 69 20.12 14.41 -32.12
C VAL A 69 19.23 13.57 -31.24
N LEU A 70 19.39 13.67 -29.90
CA LEU A 70 18.55 12.97 -28.91
C LEU A 70 17.26 13.72 -28.55
N ASN A 71 17.18 15.01 -28.84
CA ASN A 71 16.03 15.84 -28.48
C ASN A 71 14.67 15.29 -28.96
N PRO A 72 14.53 14.71 -30.16
CA PRO A 72 13.28 14.09 -30.58
C PRO A 72 12.88 12.91 -29.71
N LEU A 73 13.83 12.08 -29.25
CA LEU A 73 13.56 10.95 -28.36
C LEU A 73 13.04 11.41 -27.00
N PHE A 74 13.70 12.42 -26.43
CA PHE A 74 13.27 13.00 -25.14
C PHE A 74 11.97 13.82 -25.27
N GLY A 75 11.77 14.45 -26.42
CA GLY A 75 10.54 15.18 -26.74
C GLY A 75 9.30 14.28 -26.79
N ALA A 76 9.47 13.03 -27.19
CA ALA A 76 8.39 12.04 -27.21
C ALA A 76 7.92 11.62 -25.80
N LEU A 77 8.72 11.87 -24.76
CA LEU A 77 8.32 11.56 -23.39
C LEU A 77 7.26 12.56 -22.89
N THR A 78 6.13 12.05 -22.45
CA THR A 78 5.00 12.83 -21.88
C THR A 78 4.82 12.50 -20.40
N PRO A 79 5.56 13.15 -19.48
CA PRO A 79 5.40 12.94 -18.06
C PRO A 79 4.00 13.34 -17.60
N ASN A 80 3.45 12.60 -16.65
CA ASN A 80 2.21 12.95 -15.98
C ASN A 80 2.41 12.95 -14.46
N LYS A 81 2.92 14.07 -13.95
CA LYS A 81 3.20 14.26 -12.53
C LYS A 81 1.96 14.08 -11.66
N TYR A 82 0.80 14.54 -12.12
CA TYR A 82 -0.45 14.41 -11.39
C TYR A 82 -0.80 12.92 -11.17
N LEU A 83 -0.71 12.10 -12.22
CA LEU A 83 -1.00 10.67 -12.11
C LEU A 83 0.06 9.93 -11.28
N GLU A 84 1.35 10.28 -11.47
CA GLU A 84 2.46 9.77 -10.65
C GLU A 84 2.16 10.00 -9.16
N ASP A 85 1.86 11.25 -8.76
CA ASP A 85 1.61 11.61 -7.37
C ASP A 85 0.36 10.91 -6.81
N ARG A 86 -0.68 10.77 -7.61
CA ARG A 86 -1.87 10.04 -7.20
C ARG A 86 -1.61 8.57 -6.94
N ILE A 87 -0.83 7.92 -7.80
CA ILE A 87 -0.47 6.51 -7.62
C ILE A 87 0.34 6.33 -6.33
N PHE A 88 1.46 7.04 -6.19
CA PHE A 88 2.32 6.90 -5.01
C PHE A 88 1.72 7.45 -3.72
N GLY A 89 0.78 8.38 -3.81
CA GLY A 89 0.02 8.85 -2.65
C GLY A 89 -1.07 7.88 -2.19
N ALA A 90 -1.58 7.05 -3.10
CA ALA A 90 -2.63 6.08 -2.80
C ALA A 90 -2.08 4.68 -2.48
N ILE A 91 -0.99 4.26 -3.11
CA ILE A 91 -0.41 2.92 -3.01
C ILE A 91 0.94 3.03 -2.28
N LEU A 92 1.01 2.51 -1.05
CA LEU A 92 2.22 2.53 -0.24
C LEU A 92 3.13 1.35 -0.56
N SER A 93 2.54 0.19 -0.83
CA SER A 93 3.24 -1.04 -1.24
C SER A 93 2.31 -1.95 -2.06
N GLU A 94 2.83 -3.09 -2.52
CA GLU A 94 2.02 -4.09 -3.22
C GLU A 94 0.83 -4.60 -2.36
N GLU A 95 0.94 -4.53 -1.04
CA GLU A 95 -0.05 -5.05 -0.08
C GLU A 95 -0.79 -3.93 0.68
N GLU A 96 -0.34 -2.68 0.56
CA GLU A 96 -0.84 -1.59 1.41
C GLU A 96 -1.33 -0.39 0.60
N ILE A 97 -2.61 -0.06 0.80
CA ILE A 97 -3.25 1.15 0.28
C ILE A 97 -3.34 2.17 1.41
N ALA A 98 -2.93 3.41 1.14
CA ALA A 98 -2.96 4.50 2.10
C ALA A 98 -4.40 4.80 2.58
N ASP A 99 -4.55 5.16 3.85
CA ASP A 99 -5.85 5.61 4.37
C ASP A 99 -6.38 6.81 3.57
N THR A 100 -5.48 7.66 3.11
CA THR A 100 -5.78 8.87 2.32
C THR A 100 -6.08 8.61 0.84
N ALA A 101 -6.03 7.35 0.37
CA ALA A 101 -6.31 7.01 -1.02
C ALA A 101 -7.73 7.45 -1.46
N SER A 102 -8.70 7.42 -0.53
CA SER A 102 -9.99 8.08 -0.72
C SER A 102 -10.61 8.48 0.63
N PRO A 103 -11.45 9.54 0.66
CA PRO A 103 -12.16 9.93 1.87
C PRO A 103 -13.03 8.80 2.44
N ALA A 104 -13.69 8.05 1.57
CA ALA A 104 -14.52 6.90 1.98
C ALA A 104 -13.70 5.82 2.69
N LEU A 105 -12.51 5.47 2.17
CA LEU A 105 -11.63 4.49 2.81
C LEU A 105 -11.12 4.99 4.17
N ALA A 106 -10.74 6.26 4.27
CA ALA A 106 -10.33 6.87 5.53
C ALA A 106 -11.43 6.79 6.59
N ASP A 107 -12.68 7.12 6.20
CA ASP A 107 -13.82 7.05 7.10
C ASP A 107 -14.15 5.62 7.53
N ILE A 108 -14.17 4.68 6.60
CA ILE A 108 -14.40 3.25 6.91
C ILE A 108 -13.35 2.74 7.90
N ARG A 109 -12.07 2.97 7.62
CA ARG A 109 -10.98 2.52 8.50
C ARG A 109 -11.02 3.20 9.86
N ARG A 110 -11.39 4.49 9.92
CA ARG A 110 -11.63 5.22 11.17
C ARG A 110 -12.74 4.57 11.99
N HIS A 111 -13.88 4.26 11.37
CA HIS A 111 -14.98 3.58 12.04
C HIS A 111 -14.60 2.18 12.53
N MET A 112 -13.86 1.41 11.73
CA MET A 112 -13.34 0.11 12.15
C MET A 112 -12.46 0.22 13.41
N ARG A 113 -11.53 1.20 13.45
CA ARG A 113 -10.68 1.44 14.63
C ARG A 113 -11.51 1.81 15.86
N ILE A 114 -12.50 2.69 15.70
CA ILE A 114 -13.41 3.07 16.81
C ILE A 114 -14.18 1.86 17.33
N GLN A 115 -14.75 1.03 16.45
CA GLN A 115 -15.49 -0.15 16.88
C GLN A 115 -14.57 -1.19 17.55
N SER A 116 -13.38 -1.42 17.00
CA SER A 116 -12.37 -2.27 17.64
C SER A 116 -11.99 -1.78 19.04
N GLY A 117 -11.83 -0.46 19.21
CA GLY A 117 -11.61 0.15 20.53
C GLY A 117 -12.76 -0.14 21.51
N LYS A 118 -14.01 0.09 21.08
CA LYS A 118 -15.21 -0.20 21.93
C LYS A 118 -15.29 -1.66 22.34
N ILE A 119 -14.95 -2.59 21.43
CA ILE A 119 -14.93 -4.03 21.75
C ILE A 119 -13.89 -4.31 22.84
N ARG A 120 -12.66 -3.78 22.68
CA ARG A 120 -11.61 -3.95 23.69
C ARG A 120 -12.01 -3.36 25.04
N ASP A 121 -12.58 -2.15 25.06
CA ASP A 121 -13.04 -1.50 26.27
C ASP A 121 -14.14 -2.31 26.97
N SER A 122 -15.06 -2.90 26.21
CA SER A 122 -16.10 -3.78 26.75
C SER A 122 -15.51 -5.04 27.37
N LEU A 123 -14.56 -5.68 26.68
CA LEU A 123 -13.87 -6.86 27.22
C LEU A 123 -12.97 -6.50 28.40
N GLN A 124 -12.37 -5.32 28.41
CA GLN A 124 -11.59 -4.83 29.55
C GLN A 124 -12.46 -4.70 30.82
N LYS A 125 -13.71 -4.24 30.65
CA LYS A 125 -14.67 -4.21 31.77
C LYS A 125 -15.01 -5.61 32.27
N VAL A 126 -15.13 -6.59 31.38
CA VAL A 126 -15.38 -7.99 31.76
C VAL A 126 -14.21 -8.56 32.56
N ILE A 127 -12.96 -8.44 32.06
CA ILE A 127 -11.78 -8.99 32.75
C ILE A 127 -11.47 -8.28 34.08
N SER A 128 -11.84 -7.00 34.19
CA SER A 128 -11.66 -6.23 35.43
C SER A 128 -12.78 -6.37 36.44
N SER A 129 -13.91 -7.00 36.04
CA SER A 129 -15.06 -7.17 36.90
C SER A 129 -14.84 -8.29 37.92
N PRO A 130 -14.98 -8.03 39.23
CA PRO A 130 -14.91 -9.09 40.25
C PRO A 130 -15.94 -10.20 40.04
N ALA A 131 -17.06 -9.89 39.38
CA ALA A 131 -18.12 -10.87 39.09
C ALA A 131 -17.67 -11.94 38.09
N TYR A 132 -16.86 -11.56 37.10
CA TYR A 132 -16.45 -12.44 36.00
C TYR A 132 -14.98 -12.90 36.10
N SER A 133 -14.10 -12.15 36.74
CA SER A 133 -12.67 -12.47 36.83
C SER A 133 -12.37 -13.86 37.39
N LYS A 134 -13.18 -14.35 38.36
CA LYS A 134 -13.05 -15.69 38.95
C LYS A 134 -13.30 -16.83 37.96
N PHE A 135 -14.08 -16.57 36.91
CA PHE A 135 -14.42 -17.54 35.87
C PHE A 135 -13.43 -17.56 34.70
N LEU A 136 -12.54 -16.54 34.62
CA LEU A 136 -11.53 -16.48 33.60
C LEU A 136 -10.32 -17.35 33.94
N ARG A 137 -9.71 -17.97 32.93
CA ARG A 137 -8.47 -18.71 33.12
C ARG A 137 -7.32 -17.72 33.36
N GLU A 138 -7.29 -16.62 32.56
CA GLU A 138 -6.38 -15.52 32.65
C GLU A 138 -7.11 -14.20 32.33
N PRO A 139 -6.83 -13.09 33.02
CA PRO A 139 -7.48 -11.80 32.79
C PRO A 139 -6.85 -11.06 31.59
N ILE A 140 -6.83 -11.69 30.42
CA ILE A 140 -6.24 -11.15 29.21
C ILE A 140 -7.24 -11.13 28.05
N ILE A 141 -7.05 -10.20 27.13
CA ILE A 141 -7.76 -10.15 25.85
C ILE A 141 -6.81 -10.68 24.78
N THR A 142 -7.24 -11.69 24.05
CA THR A 142 -6.50 -12.28 22.94
C THR A 142 -7.27 -12.16 21.62
N ILE A 143 -6.61 -12.49 20.51
CA ILE A 143 -7.26 -12.54 19.20
C ILE A 143 -7.25 -13.98 18.71
N ARG A 144 -8.42 -14.50 18.37
CA ARG A 144 -8.59 -15.80 17.73
C ARG A 144 -9.43 -15.64 16.46
N GLN A 145 -8.94 -16.11 15.34
CA GLN A 145 -9.62 -16.00 14.04
C GLN A 145 -10.13 -14.57 13.74
N GLY A 146 -9.29 -13.56 14.04
CA GLY A 146 -9.62 -12.13 13.81
C GLY A 146 -10.62 -11.53 14.80
N ARG A 147 -10.99 -12.24 15.89
CA ARG A 147 -11.94 -11.77 16.90
C ARG A 147 -11.26 -11.60 18.26
N TYR A 148 -11.63 -10.54 18.98
CA TYR A 148 -11.22 -10.37 20.37
C TYR A 148 -11.97 -11.35 21.25
N VAL A 149 -11.23 -12.11 22.06
CA VAL A 149 -11.77 -13.13 22.96
C VAL A 149 -11.09 -13.06 24.33
N VAL A 150 -11.76 -13.59 25.35
CA VAL A 150 -11.23 -13.79 26.70
C VAL A 150 -11.22 -15.29 27.03
N PRO A 151 -10.15 -15.82 27.63
CA PRO A 151 -10.07 -17.22 27.99
C PRO A 151 -10.92 -17.49 29.27
N VAL A 152 -11.95 -18.30 29.12
CA VAL A 152 -12.84 -18.73 30.19
C VAL A 152 -12.51 -20.18 30.60
N LYS A 153 -12.56 -20.51 31.88
CA LYS A 153 -12.42 -21.88 32.36
C LYS A 153 -13.50 -22.77 31.77
N SER A 154 -13.16 -23.98 31.34
CA SER A 154 -14.12 -24.88 30.67
C SER A 154 -15.34 -25.21 31.49
N GLU A 155 -15.20 -25.36 32.79
CA GLU A 155 -16.29 -25.60 33.75
C GLU A 155 -17.20 -24.38 33.94
N CYS A 156 -16.71 -23.17 33.61
CA CYS A 156 -17.44 -21.90 33.80
C CYS A 156 -17.98 -21.31 32.49
N LYS A 157 -18.01 -22.05 31.40
CA LYS A 157 -18.44 -21.57 30.08
C LYS A 157 -19.85 -20.97 30.03
N ASN A 158 -20.73 -21.36 30.94
CA ASN A 158 -22.10 -20.85 31.01
C ASN A 158 -22.27 -19.69 32.01
N ASP A 159 -21.23 -19.37 32.79
CA ASP A 159 -21.25 -18.30 33.79
C ASP A 159 -20.83 -16.94 33.23
N VAL A 160 -20.20 -16.93 32.04
CA VAL A 160 -19.80 -15.72 31.33
C VAL A 160 -20.69 -15.56 30.11
N PRO A 161 -21.43 -14.45 29.99
CA PRO A 161 -22.28 -14.22 28.82
C PRO A 161 -21.44 -14.03 27.57
N GLY A 162 -21.73 -14.80 26.50
CA GLY A 162 -21.00 -14.70 25.23
C GLY A 162 -21.17 -15.94 24.36
N LEU A 163 -20.46 -15.93 23.25
CA LEU A 163 -20.39 -17.07 22.32
C LEU A 163 -19.00 -17.71 22.42
N VAL A 164 -19.00 -19.04 22.51
CA VAL A 164 -17.74 -19.80 22.44
C VAL A 164 -17.24 -19.79 20.99
N HIS A 165 -16.06 -19.24 20.77
CA HIS A 165 -15.44 -19.15 19.44
C HIS A 165 -14.37 -20.21 19.20
N ASP A 166 -13.75 -20.69 20.28
CA ASP A 166 -12.68 -21.69 20.21
C ASP A 166 -12.59 -22.44 21.54
N VAL A 167 -12.14 -23.66 21.50
CA VAL A 167 -11.93 -24.51 22.70
C VAL A 167 -10.50 -25.03 22.62
N SER A 168 -9.72 -24.84 23.70
CA SER A 168 -8.36 -25.37 23.72
C SER A 168 -8.37 -26.89 23.85
N ALA A 169 -7.37 -27.57 23.26
CA ALA A 169 -7.25 -29.04 23.35
C ALA A 169 -6.97 -29.53 24.77
N THR A 170 -6.59 -28.64 25.67
CA THR A 170 -6.29 -28.96 27.09
C THR A 170 -7.36 -28.48 28.05
N GLY A 171 -8.55 -28.15 27.59
CA GLY A 171 -9.69 -27.66 28.39
C GLY A 171 -9.73 -26.17 28.57
#